data_ab5498111c0acfb6b76f1aefb12950f5
#
_entry.id   ab5498111c0acfb6b76f1aefb12950f5
#
_cell.length_a   1.000
_cell.length_b   1.000
_cell.length_c   1.000
_cell.angle_alpha   90.00
_cell.angle_beta   90.00
_cell.angle_gamma   90.00
#
_symmetry.space_group_name_H-M   'P 1'
#
loop_
_entity.id
_entity.type
_entity.pdbx_description
1 polymer ?
#
loop_
_entity_poly.entity_id
_entity_poly.type
_entity_poly.pdbx_seq_one_letter_code
_entity_poly.pdbx_strand_id
1 'polypeptide(L)'
;GARLMNACVKLGVSPADMLAEIDSVSLCLSKGLGAPAGSVLAGSKEMIRKAHRIRKLVGGGMRQIGVLAAAGIYALDHHIDRLADDHANALRLAEGLQTIPQLDVSPDEVQTNMVFVGVPEGSSVALQAHLLERGILINRDEPTIRLVTHLDSGADEVDLFVAEMKGFFA
;
A
#
# COMPACT_ATOMS: atom_id res chain seq x y z
N GLY A 1 4.81 11.77 -0.39
CA GLY A 1 5.01 10.43 -0.66
C GLY A 1 4.20 9.40 0.11
N ALA A 2 3.08 8.97 -0.49
CA ALA A 2 2.26 7.91 0.11
C ALA A 2 3.00 6.57 0.25
N ARG A 3 4.01 6.33 -0.55
CA ARG A 3 4.83 5.11 -0.58
C ARG A 3 6.33 5.41 -0.63
N LEU A 4 6.74 6.51 -0.01
CA LEU A 4 8.16 6.89 0.04
C LEU A 4 9.01 5.76 0.63
N MET A 5 8.61 5.20 1.78
CA MET A 5 9.38 4.14 2.42
C MET A 5 9.44 2.85 1.59
N ASN A 6 8.36 2.49 0.88
CA ASN A 6 8.41 1.39 -0.08
C ASN A 6 9.47 1.63 -1.18
N ALA A 7 9.54 2.85 -1.72
CA ALA A 7 10.55 3.19 -2.72
C ALA A 7 11.97 3.15 -2.15
N CYS A 8 12.18 3.69 -0.93
CA CYS A 8 13.46 3.65 -0.25
C CYS A 8 13.95 2.21 -0.03
N VAL A 9 13.09 1.33 0.48
CA VAL A 9 13.39 -0.09 0.71
C VAL A 9 13.69 -0.80 -0.61
N LYS A 10 12.87 -0.57 -1.65
CA LYS A 10 13.10 -1.19 -2.97
C LYS A 10 14.41 -0.80 -3.61
N LEU A 11 14.82 0.47 -3.47
CA LEU A 11 16.03 1.02 -4.08
C LEU A 11 17.27 0.90 -3.19
N GLY A 12 17.11 0.52 -1.92
CA GLY A 12 18.22 0.44 -0.97
C GLY A 12 18.82 1.82 -0.64
N VAL A 13 18.01 2.88 -0.67
CA VAL A 13 18.44 4.26 -0.41
C VAL A 13 17.79 4.83 0.85
N SER A 14 18.47 5.74 1.53
CA SER A 14 17.89 6.39 2.68
C SER A 14 16.77 7.39 2.29
N PRO A 15 15.78 7.65 3.15
CA PRO A 15 14.81 8.72 2.92
C PRO A 15 15.47 10.09 2.73
N ALA A 16 16.60 10.36 3.37
CA ALA A 16 17.34 11.60 3.25
C ALA A 16 17.91 11.75 1.83
N ASP A 17 18.53 10.70 1.28
CA ASP A 17 19.08 10.72 -0.08
C ASP A 17 17.97 10.82 -1.12
N MET A 18 16.86 10.09 -0.91
CA MET A 18 15.69 10.16 -1.79
C MET A 18 15.07 11.57 -1.86
N LEU A 19 15.19 12.35 -0.80
CA LEU A 19 14.57 13.67 -0.66
C LEU A 19 15.58 14.83 -0.76
N ALA A 20 16.82 14.57 -1.16
CA ALA A 20 17.88 15.57 -1.14
C ALA A 20 17.54 16.87 -1.90
N GLU A 21 16.80 16.75 -3.01
CA GLU A 21 16.39 17.88 -3.86
C GLU A 21 14.94 18.30 -3.63
N ILE A 22 14.31 17.88 -2.51
CA ILE A 22 12.90 18.13 -2.21
C ILE A 22 12.75 19.10 -1.05
N ASP A 23 12.04 20.22 -1.26
CA ASP A 23 11.80 21.24 -0.22
C ASP A 23 10.91 20.76 0.93
N SER A 24 9.94 19.90 0.60
CA SER A 24 9.00 19.36 1.59
C SER A 24 8.41 18.03 1.17
N VAL A 25 8.04 17.22 2.14
CA VAL A 25 7.38 15.93 1.90
C VAL A 25 6.20 15.71 2.85
N SER A 26 5.10 15.21 2.30
CA SER A 26 4.01 14.64 3.10
C SER A 26 4.11 13.11 3.06
N LEU A 27 4.45 12.51 4.20
CA LEU A 27 4.56 11.07 4.38
C LEU A 27 3.26 10.53 4.99
N CYS A 28 2.58 9.63 4.29
CA CYS A 28 1.41 8.94 4.81
C CYS A 28 1.84 7.79 5.75
N LEU A 29 1.31 7.77 6.96
CA LEU A 29 1.60 6.74 7.96
C LEU A 29 0.60 5.56 7.91
N SER A 30 -0.62 5.79 7.38
CA SER A 30 -1.74 4.84 7.40
C SER A 30 -1.85 3.99 6.12
N LYS A 31 -0.71 3.60 5.55
CA LYS A 31 -0.61 2.70 4.40
C LYS A 31 0.35 1.55 4.74
N GLY A 32 1.34 1.25 3.93
CA GLY A 32 2.30 0.19 4.20
C GLY A 32 2.98 0.25 5.57
N LEU A 33 3.08 1.45 6.17
CA LEU A 33 3.58 1.61 7.54
C LEU A 33 2.59 1.14 8.63
N GLY A 34 1.31 0.94 8.31
CA GLY A 34 0.33 0.31 9.19
C GLY A 34 -0.12 1.14 10.39
N ALA A 35 0.18 2.44 10.46
CA ALA A 35 -0.40 3.29 11.50
C ALA A 35 -1.91 3.51 11.27
N PRO A 36 -2.73 3.65 12.33
CA PRO A 36 -4.19 3.71 12.19
C PRO A 36 -4.68 4.94 11.43
N ALA A 37 -3.92 6.03 11.48
CA ALA A 37 -4.26 7.28 10.77
C ALA A 37 -3.05 8.22 10.69
N GLY A 38 -3.14 9.20 9.79
CA GLY A 38 -2.28 10.36 9.79
C GLY A 38 -1.25 10.42 8.67
N SER A 39 -0.74 11.63 8.53
CA SER A 39 0.41 11.96 7.68
C SER A 39 1.32 12.93 8.40
N VAL A 40 2.61 12.82 8.16
CA VAL A 40 3.62 13.74 8.66
C VAL A 40 4.08 14.66 7.53
N LEU A 41 4.04 15.95 7.75
CA LEU A 41 4.63 16.94 6.86
C LEU A 41 6.01 17.33 7.40
N ALA A 42 7.05 17.13 6.60
CA ALA A 42 8.41 17.54 6.88
C ALA A 42 8.87 18.60 5.87
N GLY A 43 9.74 19.52 6.30
CA GLY A 43 10.26 20.62 5.49
C GLY A 43 11.04 21.63 6.35
N SER A 44 11.34 22.80 5.79
CA SER A 44 12.05 23.84 6.55
C SER A 44 11.26 24.31 7.78
N LYS A 45 11.97 24.77 8.81
CA LYS A 45 11.33 25.30 10.04
C LYS A 45 10.32 26.41 9.75
N GLU A 46 10.61 27.29 8.79
CA GLU A 46 9.71 28.38 8.40
C GLU A 46 8.43 27.82 7.77
N MET A 47 8.57 26.90 6.81
CA MET A 47 7.42 26.26 6.16
C MET A 47 6.55 25.51 7.18
N ILE A 48 7.14 24.72 8.08
CA ILE A 48 6.40 23.95 9.08
C ILE A 48 5.68 24.88 10.08
N ARG A 49 6.27 26.02 10.46
CA ARG A 49 5.58 27.01 11.30
C ARG A 49 4.32 27.57 10.62
N LYS A 50 4.40 27.88 9.32
CA LYS A 50 3.24 28.33 8.52
C LYS A 50 2.20 27.22 8.38
N ALA A 51 2.63 26.01 8.03
CA ALA A 51 1.77 24.84 7.87
C ALA A 51 1.02 24.49 9.17
N HIS A 52 1.67 24.56 10.32
CA HIS A 52 1.04 24.35 11.62
C HIS A 52 -0.13 25.31 11.88
N ARG A 53 0.04 26.60 11.54
CA ARG A 53 -1.03 27.61 11.64
C ARG A 53 -2.17 27.31 10.67
N ILE A 54 -1.84 27.00 9.40
CA ILE A 54 -2.84 26.66 8.38
C ILE A 54 -3.64 25.42 8.80
N ARG A 55 -2.95 24.35 9.28
CA ARG A 55 -3.61 23.16 9.81
C ARG A 55 -4.68 23.51 10.85
N LYS A 56 -4.36 24.43 11.77
CA LYS A 56 -5.31 24.89 12.80
C LYS A 56 -6.50 25.64 12.19
N LEU A 57 -6.26 26.49 11.19
CA LEU A 57 -7.30 27.26 10.51
C LEU A 57 -8.31 26.39 9.76
N VAL A 58 -7.82 25.28 9.14
CA VAL A 58 -8.68 24.34 8.39
C VAL A 58 -9.27 23.22 9.26
N GLY A 59 -9.24 23.36 10.58
CA GLY A 59 -9.85 22.40 11.51
C GLY A 59 -8.98 21.22 11.91
N GLY A 60 -7.74 21.12 11.43
CA GLY A 60 -6.83 19.99 11.69
C GLY A 60 -6.12 20.03 13.07
N GLY A 61 -6.62 20.79 14.02
CA GLY A 61 -6.00 20.95 15.35
C GLY A 61 -6.52 19.94 16.38
N MET A 62 -6.34 18.66 16.15
CA MET A 62 -6.73 17.61 17.09
C MET A 62 -5.98 17.73 18.41
N ARG A 63 -6.70 17.71 19.53
CA ARG A 63 -6.13 17.60 20.87
C ARG A 63 -5.80 16.13 21.16
N GLN A 64 -4.90 15.87 22.12
CA GLN A 64 -4.49 14.51 22.50
C GLN A 64 -4.05 13.64 21.31
N ILE A 65 -3.46 14.25 20.28
CA ILE A 65 -2.95 13.59 19.08
C ILE A 65 -1.83 12.59 19.39
N GLY A 66 -1.26 12.64 20.61
CA GLY A 66 -0.20 11.75 21.08
C GLY A 66 -0.50 10.26 20.91
N VAL A 67 -1.76 9.84 21.01
CA VAL A 67 -2.18 8.44 20.77
C VAL A 67 -1.85 8.02 19.33
N LEU A 68 -2.21 8.84 18.35
CA LEU A 68 -1.89 8.58 16.94
C LEU A 68 -0.41 8.78 16.62
N ALA A 69 0.22 9.77 17.27
CA ALA A 69 1.65 10.03 17.09
C ALA A 69 2.50 8.86 17.61
N ALA A 70 2.14 8.26 18.74
CA ALA A 70 2.81 7.07 19.27
C ALA A 70 2.74 5.88 18.30
N ALA A 71 1.57 5.64 17.70
CA ALA A 71 1.42 4.61 16.65
C ALA A 71 2.28 4.94 15.42
N GLY A 72 2.37 6.21 15.04
CA GLY A 72 3.23 6.64 13.94
C GLY A 72 4.71 6.47 14.21
N ILE A 73 5.16 6.75 15.45
CA ILE A 73 6.54 6.52 15.89
C ILE A 73 6.86 5.02 15.85
N TYR A 74 5.99 4.20 16.44
CA TYR A 74 6.14 2.75 16.41
C TYR A 74 6.26 2.21 14.96
N ALA A 75 5.39 2.68 14.06
CA ALA A 75 5.42 2.28 12.66
C ALA A 75 6.74 2.67 11.95
N LEU A 76 7.28 3.85 12.25
CA LEU A 76 8.56 4.30 11.68
C LEU A 76 9.74 3.50 12.26
N ASP A 77 9.68 3.08 13.52
CA ASP A 77 10.76 2.35 14.18
C ASP A 77 10.75 0.85 13.83
N HIS A 78 9.58 0.28 13.47
CA HIS A 78 9.42 -1.18 13.36
C HIS A 78 8.88 -1.68 12.03
N HIS A 79 8.27 -0.83 11.19
CA HIS A 79 7.57 -1.30 10.00
C HIS A 79 8.25 -0.95 8.67
N ILE A 80 9.37 -0.22 8.68
CA ILE A 80 10.04 0.16 7.42
C ILE A 80 10.69 -1.06 6.78
N ASP A 81 11.52 -1.79 7.50
CA ASP A 81 12.29 -2.92 6.94
C ASP A 81 11.36 -4.05 6.47
N ARG A 82 10.25 -4.30 7.18
CA ARG A 82 9.27 -5.31 6.81
C ARG A 82 8.50 -4.99 5.51
N LEU A 83 8.60 -3.77 4.96
CA LEU A 83 8.02 -3.48 3.64
C LEU A 83 8.62 -4.36 2.54
N ALA A 84 9.81 -4.93 2.76
CA ALA A 84 10.39 -5.93 1.87
C ALA A 84 9.51 -7.19 1.78
N ASP A 85 8.85 -7.59 2.87
CA ASP A 85 7.93 -8.74 2.88
C ASP A 85 6.69 -8.44 2.03
N ASP A 86 6.16 -7.21 2.10
CA ASP A 86 5.05 -6.77 1.25
C ASP A 86 5.43 -6.83 -0.23
N HIS A 87 6.68 -6.45 -0.58
CA HIS A 87 7.17 -6.52 -1.96
C HIS A 87 7.31 -7.98 -2.42
N ALA A 88 7.83 -8.87 -1.58
CA ALA A 88 7.93 -10.29 -1.88
C ALA A 88 6.55 -10.94 -2.07
N ASN A 89 5.58 -10.60 -1.20
CA ASN A 89 4.20 -11.08 -1.30
C ASN A 89 3.50 -10.55 -2.56
N ALA A 90 3.77 -9.32 -2.98
CA ALA A 90 3.25 -8.78 -4.23
C ALA A 90 3.79 -9.52 -5.46
N LEU A 91 5.09 -9.81 -5.48
CA LEU A 91 5.70 -10.61 -6.55
C LEU A 91 5.12 -12.02 -6.59
N ARG A 92 5.05 -12.71 -5.44
CA ARG A 92 4.42 -14.04 -5.29
C ARG A 92 2.98 -14.04 -5.82
N LEU A 93 2.21 -13.01 -5.49
CA LEU A 93 0.84 -12.83 -5.97
C LEU A 93 0.79 -12.74 -7.51
N ALA A 94 1.62 -11.90 -8.09
CA ALA A 94 1.68 -11.70 -9.54
C ALA A 94 2.10 -12.99 -10.28
N GLU A 95 3.13 -13.69 -9.80
CA GLU A 95 3.59 -14.98 -10.33
C GLU A 95 2.48 -16.04 -10.26
N GLY A 96 1.75 -16.10 -9.14
CA GLY A 96 0.62 -17.01 -8.97
C GLY A 96 -0.52 -16.72 -9.95
N LEU A 97 -0.90 -15.44 -10.09
CA LEU A 97 -1.99 -14.99 -10.97
C LEU A 97 -1.62 -15.11 -12.46
N GLN A 98 -0.36 -14.92 -12.85
CA GLN A 98 0.11 -15.11 -14.23
C GLN A 98 -0.14 -16.52 -14.75
N THR A 99 -0.26 -17.51 -13.86
CA THR A 99 -0.59 -18.90 -14.26
C THR A 99 -2.03 -19.09 -14.71
N ILE A 100 -2.90 -18.08 -14.60
CA ILE A 100 -4.31 -18.12 -14.99
C ILE A 100 -4.45 -17.46 -16.37
N PRO A 101 -4.74 -18.24 -17.45
CA PRO A 101 -4.69 -17.71 -18.82
C PRO A 101 -5.67 -16.57 -19.12
N GLN A 102 -6.73 -16.43 -18.32
CA GLN A 102 -7.76 -15.40 -18.48
C GLN A 102 -7.33 -14.04 -17.91
N LEU A 103 -6.26 -14.00 -17.13
CA LEU A 103 -5.77 -12.78 -16.48
C LEU A 103 -4.58 -12.20 -17.24
N ASP A 104 -4.52 -10.87 -17.28
CA ASP A 104 -3.36 -10.14 -17.78
C ASP A 104 -2.56 -9.59 -16.58
N VAL A 105 -1.41 -10.21 -16.31
CA VAL A 105 -0.53 -9.89 -15.17
C VAL A 105 0.92 -10.01 -15.60
N SER A 106 1.69 -8.98 -15.32
CA SER A 106 3.14 -8.92 -15.59
C SER A 106 3.94 -8.87 -14.27
N PRO A 107 4.50 -9.98 -13.76
CA PRO A 107 5.35 -9.98 -12.57
C PRO A 107 6.54 -9.03 -12.67
N ASP A 108 7.10 -8.85 -13.86
CA ASP A 108 8.24 -7.95 -14.11
C ASP A 108 7.91 -6.46 -13.85
N GLU A 109 6.63 -6.09 -13.89
CA GLU A 109 6.15 -4.74 -13.61
C GLU A 109 5.93 -4.49 -12.10
N VAL A 110 5.98 -5.54 -11.27
CA VAL A 110 5.80 -5.42 -9.81
C VAL A 110 7.03 -4.83 -9.16
N GLN A 111 6.97 -3.55 -8.83
CA GLN A 111 8.09 -2.83 -8.24
C GLN A 111 8.08 -2.81 -6.70
N THR A 112 6.89 -2.71 -6.11
CA THR A 112 6.72 -2.63 -4.66
C THR A 112 5.57 -3.53 -4.22
N ASN A 113 4.60 -3.01 -3.49
CA ASN A 113 3.49 -3.74 -2.90
C ASN A 113 2.18 -3.61 -3.69
N MET A 114 2.23 -3.35 -4.99
CA MET A 114 1.04 -3.24 -5.84
C MET A 114 1.14 -4.18 -7.03
N VAL A 115 0.04 -4.88 -7.30
CA VAL A 115 -0.15 -5.71 -8.48
C VAL A 115 -1.38 -5.20 -9.23
N PHE A 116 -1.22 -5.01 -10.53
CA PHE A 116 -2.31 -4.66 -11.43
C PHE A 116 -2.69 -5.91 -12.25
N VAL A 117 -3.97 -6.24 -12.24
CA VAL A 117 -4.50 -7.47 -12.81
C VAL A 117 -5.59 -7.11 -13.81
N GLY A 118 -5.33 -7.32 -15.10
CA GLY A 118 -6.37 -7.24 -16.12
C GLY A 118 -7.31 -8.44 -16.00
N VAL A 119 -8.62 -8.16 -15.97
CA VAL A 119 -9.67 -9.18 -15.87
C VAL A 119 -10.55 -9.14 -17.12
N PRO A 120 -11.16 -10.27 -17.53
CA PRO A 120 -12.11 -10.29 -18.64
C PRO A 120 -13.27 -9.30 -18.41
N GLU A 121 -13.67 -8.59 -19.46
CA GLU A 121 -14.75 -7.62 -19.41
C GLU A 121 -16.04 -8.25 -18.85
N GLY A 122 -16.69 -7.56 -17.93
CA GLY A 122 -17.92 -8.00 -17.28
C GLY A 122 -17.74 -9.07 -16.21
N SER A 123 -16.52 -9.54 -15.93
CA SER A 123 -16.27 -10.59 -14.93
C SER A 123 -16.20 -10.07 -13.49
N SER A 124 -15.94 -8.78 -13.28
CA SER A 124 -15.63 -8.21 -11.96
C SER A 124 -16.75 -8.38 -10.93
N VAL A 125 -18.02 -8.30 -11.35
CA VAL A 125 -19.18 -8.45 -10.46
C VAL A 125 -19.27 -9.88 -9.93
N ALA A 126 -19.16 -10.87 -10.82
CA ALA A 126 -19.20 -12.29 -10.45
C ALA A 126 -17.98 -12.68 -9.63
N LEU A 127 -16.81 -12.21 -10.02
CA LEU A 127 -15.56 -12.42 -9.30
C LEU A 127 -15.62 -11.86 -7.86
N GLN A 128 -16.09 -10.61 -7.71
CA GLN A 128 -16.25 -10.03 -6.38
C GLN A 128 -17.24 -10.83 -5.50
N ALA A 129 -18.35 -11.30 -6.06
CA ALA A 129 -19.32 -12.13 -5.33
C ALA A 129 -18.69 -13.45 -4.89
N HIS A 130 -17.97 -14.14 -5.79
CA HIS A 130 -17.26 -15.39 -5.51
C HIS A 130 -16.24 -15.24 -4.38
N LEU A 131 -15.42 -14.18 -4.42
CA LEU A 131 -14.41 -13.91 -3.41
C LEU A 131 -15.03 -13.49 -2.07
N LEU A 132 -16.11 -12.69 -2.11
CA LEU A 132 -16.82 -12.24 -0.90
C LEU A 132 -17.39 -13.43 -0.10
N GLU A 133 -17.93 -14.44 -0.77
CA GLU A 133 -18.42 -15.68 -0.11
C GLU A 133 -17.31 -16.42 0.66
N ARG A 134 -16.05 -16.14 0.33
CA ARG A 134 -14.85 -16.70 0.95
C ARG A 134 -14.13 -15.74 1.89
N GLY A 135 -14.80 -14.62 2.21
CA GLY A 135 -14.26 -13.61 3.11
C GLY A 135 -13.18 -12.72 2.49
N ILE A 136 -13.02 -12.73 1.17
CA ILE A 136 -12.03 -11.94 0.45
C ILE A 136 -12.71 -10.72 -0.18
N LEU A 137 -12.20 -9.54 0.14
CA LEU A 137 -12.72 -8.27 -0.35
C LEU A 137 -11.80 -7.69 -1.44
N ILE A 138 -12.36 -7.40 -2.60
CA ILE A 138 -11.69 -6.68 -3.68
C ILE A 138 -12.54 -5.51 -4.19
N ASN A 139 -11.89 -4.52 -4.81
CA ASN A 139 -12.60 -3.48 -5.57
C ASN A 139 -13.10 -4.04 -6.91
N ARG A 140 -14.18 -3.44 -7.44
CA ARG A 140 -14.74 -3.75 -8.77
C ARG A 140 -14.18 -2.82 -9.83
N ASP A 141 -12.86 -2.67 -9.88
CA ASP A 141 -12.24 -1.84 -10.90
C ASP A 141 -12.10 -2.66 -12.20
N GLU A 142 -12.58 -2.13 -13.31
CA GLU A 142 -12.45 -2.72 -14.64
C GLU A 142 -11.82 -1.69 -15.60
N PRO A 143 -11.06 -2.14 -16.58
CA PRO A 143 -10.66 -3.52 -16.87
C PRO A 143 -9.53 -4.05 -15.99
N THR A 144 -9.01 -3.25 -15.06
CA THR A 144 -7.83 -3.60 -14.26
C THR A 144 -8.11 -3.45 -12.77
N ILE A 145 -7.99 -4.55 -12.05
CA ILE A 145 -8.08 -4.57 -10.58
C ILE A 145 -6.70 -4.27 -10.00
N ARG A 146 -6.66 -3.35 -9.04
CA ARG A 146 -5.45 -3.07 -8.26
C ARG A 146 -5.47 -3.82 -6.94
N LEU A 147 -4.53 -4.72 -6.75
CA LEU A 147 -4.28 -5.44 -5.51
C LEU A 147 -3.10 -4.81 -4.76
N VAL A 148 -3.14 -4.80 -3.44
CA VAL A 148 -2.10 -4.18 -2.60
C VAL A 148 -1.81 -5.11 -1.43
N THR A 149 -0.57 -5.56 -1.31
CA THR A 149 -0.09 -6.31 -0.15
C THR A 149 0.30 -5.37 0.99
N HIS A 150 0.07 -5.80 2.21
CA HIS A 150 0.33 -5.01 3.41
C HIS A 150 0.49 -5.92 4.64
N LEU A 151 0.69 -5.31 5.81
CA LEU A 151 0.96 -5.98 7.09
C LEU A 151 0.01 -7.16 7.41
N ASP A 152 -1.27 -7.05 7.02
CA ASP A 152 -2.30 -8.05 7.31
C ASP A 152 -2.50 -9.06 6.15
N SER A 153 -1.60 -9.07 5.15
CA SER A 153 -1.64 -10.01 4.02
C SER A 153 -0.29 -10.71 3.89
N GLY A 154 -0.15 -11.85 4.55
CA GLY A 154 1.01 -12.71 4.49
C GLY A 154 1.02 -13.64 3.27
N ALA A 155 1.98 -14.56 3.25
CA ALA A 155 2.13 -15.52 2.16
C ALA A 155 0.94 -16.48 2.06
N ASP A 156 0.36 -16.89 3.19
CA ASP A 156 -0.77 -17.83 3.23
C ASP A 156 -2.04 -17.19 2.65
N GLU A 157 -2.31 -15.92 2.96
CA GLU A 157 -3.43 -15.17 2.40
C GLU A 157 -3.25 -14.93 0.89
N VAL A 158 -2.01 -14.70 0.44
CA VAL A 158 -1.69 -14.58 -0.99
C VAL A 158 -1.95 -15.91 -1.71
N ASP A 159 -1.50 -17.03 -1.15
CA ASP A 159 -1.72 -18.35 -1.75
C ASP A 159 -3.21 -18.72 -1.80
N LEU A 160 -3.96 -18.43 -0.72
CA LEU A 160 -5.41 -18.59 -0.69
C LEU A 160 -6.08 -17.76 -1.80
N PHE A 161 -5.72 -16.49 -1.93
CA PHE A 161 -6.27 -15.63 -2.97
C PHE A 161 -6.00 -16.19 -4.37
N VAL A 162 -4.78 -16.62 -4.65
CA VAL A 162 -4.41 -17.23 -5.95
C VAL A 162 -5.21 -18.51 -6.20
N ALA A 163 -5.41 -19.35 -5.19
CA ALA A 163 -6.21 -20.56 -5.32
C ALA A 163 -7.67 -20.27 -5.65
N GLU A 164 -8.27 -19.28 -4.99
CA GLU A 164 -9.66 -18.87 -5.25
C GLU A 164 -9.83 -18.23 -6.63
N MET A 165 -8.85 -17.45 -7.09
CA MET A 165 -8.84 -16.92 -8.45
C MET A 165 -8.77 -18.04 -9.50
N LYS A 166 -7.91 -19.05 -9.28
CA LYS A 166 -7.85 -20.25 -10.15
C LYS A 166 -9.19 -21.00 -10.18
N GLY A 167 -9.82 -21.18 -9.02
CA GLY A 167 -11.12 -21.86 -8.93
C GLY A 167 -12.25 -21.12 -9.65
N PHE A 168 -12.20 -19.80 -9.68
CA PHE A 168 -13.20 -18.98 -10.38
C PHE A 168 -13.06 -19.04 -11.91
N PHE A 169 -11.83 -19.11 -12.43
CA PHE A 169 -11.54 -19.10 -13.86
C PHE A 169 -11.34 -20.51 -14.46
N ALA A 170 -11.47 -21.59 -13.65
CA ALA A 170 -11.40 -22.96 -14.14
C ALA A 170 -12.69 -23.34 -14.88
#